data_79a83fecce8756214eebcb7e77615f7d
#
_entry.id   79a83fecce8756214eebcb7e77615f7d
#
_cell.length_a   1.000
_cell.length_b   1.000
_cell.length_c   1.000
_cell.angle_alpha   90.00
_cell.angle_beta   90.00
_cell.angle_gamma   90.00
#
_symmetry.space_group_name_H-M   'P 1'
#
loop_
_entity.id
_entity.type
_entity.pdbx_description
1 polymer ?
#
loop_
_entity_poly.entity_id
_entity_poly.type
_entity_poly.pdbx_seq_one_letter_code
_entity_poly.pdbx_strand_id
1 'polypeptide(L)'
;MIEKEKFERHLRGTNLSENTISSYMFAIKQYGEQYDDITQKKLREYKVWLIENYKPKTVNLRLRAINCYLECIGKEKWKLPFVRVQQKSFLENVISEADYEYFKSCLKRDDETFWYFVIRFLAATGARVSELIQIKAEHVKLGHLDLYSKGGKLRRIYIPKELQNEALSWLAEKQQESGFIFLNKYGERITTRG
;
A
#
# COMPACT_ATOMS: atom_id res chain seq x y z
N MET A 1 22.43 -23.37 5.25
CA MET A 1 22.58 -21.91 5.02
C MET A 1 21.44 -21.40 4.14
N ILE A 2 20.88 -20.24 4.46
CA ILE A 2 19.76 -19.67 3.69
C ILE A 2 20.31 -18.86 2.51
N GLU A 3 19.95 -19.26 1.28
CA GLU A 3 20.43 -18.67 0.01
C GLU A 3 19.62 -17.42 -0.37
N LYS A 4 19.83 -16.30 0.36
CA LYS A 4 19.03 -15.06 0.19
C LYS A 4 19.14 -14.49 -1.22
N GLU A 5 20.33 -14.40 -1.80
CA GLU A 5 20.56 -13.83 -3.12
C GLU A 5 19.92 -14.68 -4.24
N LYS A 6 19.94 -16.00 -4.11
CA LYS A 6 19.26 -16.90 -5.06
C LYS A 6 17.74 -16.71 -4.99
N PHE A 7 17.21 -16.55 -3.79
CA PHE A 7 15.77 -16.30 -3.59
C PHE A 7 15.35 -14.95 -4.17
N GLU A 8 16.12 -13.89 -3.92
CA GLU A 8 15.82 -12.57 -4.50
C GLU A 8 15.81 -12.61 -6.03
N ARG A 9 16.81 -13.26 -6.65
CA ARG A 9 16.83 -13.46 -8.12
C ARG A 9 15.61 -14.25 -8.61
N HIS A 10 15.22 -15.29 -7.89
CA HIS A 10 14.02 -16.06 -8.19
C HIS A 10 12.76 -15.18 -8.12
N LEU A 11 12.60 -14.36 -7.09
CA LEU A 11 11.45 -13.44 -6.93
C LEU A 11 11.41 -12.38 -8.05
N ARG A 12 12.57 -11.83 -8.44
CA ARG A 12 12.66 -10.87 -9.56
C ARG A 12 12.32 -11.48 -10.91
N GLY A 13 12.54 -12.77 -11.08
CA GLY A 13 12.10 -13.53 -12.27
C GLY A 13 10.59 -13.80 -12.29
N THR A 14 9.88 -13.57 -11.19
CA THR A 14 8.42 -13.67 -11.12
C THR A 14 7.80 -12.27 -11.26
N ASN A 15 6.59 -12.19 -11.80
CA ASN A 15 5.90 -10.88 -11.99
C ASN A 15 5.32 -10.34 -10.66
N LEU A 16 6.16 -10.24 -9.62
CA LEU A 16 5.81 -9.70 -8.31
C LEU A 16 6.14 -8.20 -8.20
N SER A 17 5.36 -7.46 -7.41
CA SER A 17 5.68 -6.07 -7.11
C SER A 17 6.89 -5.97 -6.15
N GLU A 18 7.66 -4.89 -6.25
CA GLU A 18 8.80 -4.61 -5.35
C GLU A 18 8.42 -4.69 -3.85
N ASN A 19 7.23 -4.20 -3.49
CA ASN A 19 6.73 -4.32 -2.12
C ASN A 19 6.51 -5.78 -1.69
N THR A 20 6.08 -6.66 -2.62
CA THR A 20 5.94 -8.09 -2.34
C THR A 20 7.31 -8.75 -2.18
N ILE A 21 8.25 -8.43 -3.07
CA ILE A 21 9.63 -8.91 -3.00
C ILE A 21 10.26 -8.52 -1.66
N SER A 22 10.20 -7.23 -1.30
CA SER A 22 10.71 -6.72 -0.02
C SER A 22 10.08 -7.42 1.18
N SER A 23 8.76 -7.66 1.15
CA SER A 23 8.05 -8.36 2.23
C SER A 23 8.47 -9.82 2.35
N TYR A 24 8.74 -10.49 1.22
CA TYR A 24 9.21 -11.88 1.21
C TYR A 24 10.64 -11.99 1.67
N MET A 25 11.52 -11.10 1.20
CA MET A 25 12.91 -11.03 1.65
C MET A 25 13.02 -10.76 3.15
N PHE A 26 12.16 -9.85 3.67
CA PHE A 26 12.09 -9.63 5.12
C PHE A 26 11.69 -10.90 5.88
N ALA A 27 10.70 -11.67 5.40
CA ALA A 27 10.28 -12.90 6.06
C ALA A 27 11.41 -13.96 6.12
N ILE A 28 12.17 -14.09 5.01
CA ILE A 28 13.31 -15.01 4.98
C ILE A 28 14.46 -14.53 5.87
N LYS A 29 14.69 -13.22 5.93
CA LYS A 29 15.66 -12.64 6.86
C LYS A 29 15.27 -12.95 8.31
N GLN A 30 14.01 -12.72 8.68
CA GLN A 30 13.47 -12.99 10.02
C GLN A 30 13.59 -14.47 10.42
N TYR A 31 13.32 -15.40 9.50
CA TYR A 31 13.56 -16.82 9.72
C TYR A 31 15.05 -17.10 9.98
N GLY A 32 15.94 -16.53 9.16
CA GLY A 32 17.38 -16.72 9.25
C GLY A 32 18.04 -16.12 10.50
N GLU A 33 17.36 -15.19 11.18
CA GLU A 33 17.80 -14.65 12.47
C GLU A 33 17.57 -15.64 13.63
N GLN A 34 16.65 -16.59 13.46
CA GLN A 34 16.31 -17.59 14.47
C GLN A 34 16.90 -18.98 14.15
N TYR A 35 17.10 -19.29 12.87
CA TYR A 35 17.51 -20.62 12.41
C TYR A 35 18.55 -20.54 11.29
N ASP A 36 19.66 -21.26 11.45
CA ASP A 36 20.77 -21.28 10.47
C ASP A 36 20.47 -22.15 9.25
N ASP A 37 19.55 -23.11 9.38
CA ASP A 37 19.20 -24.07 8.34
C ASP A 37 17.70 -24.30 8.23
N ILE A 38 17.27 -24.99 7.16
CA ILE A 38 15.86 -25.31 6.92
C ILE A 38 15.64 -26.81 7.08
N THR A 39 14.89 -27.15 8.14
CA THR A 39 14.38 -28.49 8.43
C THR A 39 12.88 -28.43 8.68
N GLN A 40 12.17 -29.55 8.48
CA GLN A 40 10.75 -29.61 8.76
C GLN A 40 10.41 -29.28 10.23
N LYS A 41 11.27 -29.66 11.16
CA LYS A 41 11.12 -29.37 12.59
C LYS A 41 11.18 -27.86 12.83
N LYS A 42 12.24 -27.19 12.37
CA LYS A 42 12.43 -25.75 12.52
C LYS A 42 11.34 -24.92 11.82
N LEU A 43 10.85 -25.37 10.67
CA LEU A 43 9.74 -24.73 9.99
C LEU A 43 8.43 -24.77 10.81
N ARG A 44 8.16 -25.91 11.48
CA ARG A 44 6.99 -26.05 12.37
C ARG A 44 7.15 -25.18 13.62
N GLU A 45 8.32 -25.16 14.24
CA GLU A 45 8.65 -24.30 15.38
C GLU A 45 8.48 -22.82 15.02
N TYR A 46 9.01 -22.40 13.86
CA TYR A 46 8.82 -21.03 13.36
C TYR A 46 7.36 -20.67 13.13
N LYS A 47 6.55 -21.59 12.58
CA LYS A 47 5.11 -21.37 12.43
C LYS A 47 4.43 -21.18 13.78
N VAL A 48 4.75 -21.97 14.80
CA VAL A 48 4.18 -21.82 16.15
C VAL A 48 4.56 -20.45 16.69
N TRP A 49 5.84 -20.08 16.62
CA TRP A 49 6.31 -18.78 17.05
C TRP A 49 5.61 -17.61 16.32
N LEU A 50 5.38 -17.72 15.00
CA LEU A 50 4.62 -16.72 14.26
C LEU A 50 3.19 -16.58 14.79
N ILE A 51 2.52 -17.69 15.11
CA ILE A 51 1.14 -17.67 15.62
C ILE A 51 1.06 -16.99 17.00
N GLU A 52 2.06 -17.19 17.85
CA GLU A 52 2.13 -16.60 19.17
C GLU A 52 2.42 -15.08 19.14
N ASN A 53 3.19 -14.63 18.13
CA ASN A 53 3.69 -13.24 18.09
C ASN A 53 2.99 -12.33 17.09
N TYR A 54 2.19 -12.84 16.15
CA TYR A 54 1.61 -12.06 15.07
C TYR A 54 0.13 -12.35 14.80
N LYS A 55 -0.56 -11.35 14.24
CA LYS A 55 -1.93 -11.51 13.77
C LYS A 55 -2.00 -12.50 12.59
N PRO A 56 -3.08 -13.27 12.42
CA PRO A 56 -3.22 -14.32 11.39
C PRO A 56 -2.88 -13.86 9.95
N LYS A 57 -3.22 -12.63 9.58
CA LYS A 57 -2.86 -12.08 8.25
C LYS A 57 -1.35 -11.95 8.07
N THR A 58 -0.63 -11.53 9.11
CA THR A 58 0.84 -11.41 9.10
C THR A 58 1.49 -12.80 9.08
N VAL A 59 0.98 -13.74 9.89
CA VAL A 59 1.42 -15.14 9.86
C VAL A 59 1.34 -15.70 8.44
N ASN A 60 0.19 -15.55 7.78
CA ASN A 60 0.00 -16.06 6.42
C ASN A 60 0.90 -15.36 5.39
N LEU A 61 1.21 -14.07 5.56
CA LEU A 61 2.17 -13.39 4.71
C LEU A 61 3.58 -14.00 4.85
N ARG A 62 4.04 -14.24 6.09
CA ARG A 62 5.32 -14.90 6.35
C ARG A 62 5.34 -16.33 5.82
N LEU A 63 4.28 -17.11 6.02
CA LEU A 63 4.17 -18.47 5.51
C LEU A 63 4.18 -18.52 3.98
N ARG A 64 3.57 -17.54 3.29
CA ARG A 64 3.66 -17.44 1.82
C ARG A 64 5.10 -17.26 1.35
N ALA A 65 5.85 -16.38 2.00
CA ALA A 65 7.25 -16.15 1.69
C ALA A 65 8.11 -17.42 1.91
N ILE A 66 7.92 -18.10 3.05
CA ILE A 66 8.60 -19.38 3.36
C ILE A 66 8.24 -20.44 2.32
N ASN A 67 6.96 -20.59 1.97
CA ASN A 67 6.51 -21.58 0.99
C ASN A 67 7.08 -21.28 -0.41
N CYS A 68 7.16 -20.02 -0.80
CA CYS A 68 7.81 -19.60 -2.05
C CYS A 68 9.32 -19.89 -2.02
N TYR A 69 9.98 -19.68 -0.88
CA TYR A 69 11.39 -20.06 -0.71
C TYR A 69 11.60 -21.57 -0.82
N LEU A 70 10.72 -22.37 -0.21
CA LEU A 70 10.77 -23.84 -0.30
C LEU A 70 10.62 -24.33 -1.75
N GLU A 71 9.78 -23.67 -2.56
CA GLU A 71 9.70 -23.91 -4.01
C GLU A 71 11.04 -23.62 -4.69
N CYS A 72 11.62 -22.47 -4.42
CA CYS A 72 12.90 -22.03 -5.00
C CYS A 72 14.05 -23.00 -4.72
N ILE A 73 14.05 -23.70 -3.57
CA ILE A 73 15.08 -24.66 -3.18
C ILE A 73 14.68 -26.14 -3.43
N GLY A 74 13.57 -26.40 -4.14
CA GLY A 74 13.10 -27.76 -4.48
C GLY A 74 12.57 -28.57 -3.27
N LYS A 75 12.11 -27.90 -2.21
CA LYS A 75 11.54 -28.55 -1.00
C LYS A 75 10.03 -28.34 -0.87
N GLU A 76 9.31 -28.38 -1.97
CA GLU A 76 7.84 -28.10 -2.02
C GLU A 76 7.02 -28.98 -1.07
N LYS A 77 7.45 -30.22 -0.84
CA LYS A 77 6.79 -31.15 0.10
C LYS A 77 6.82 -30.67 1.56
N TRP A 78 7.62 -29.65 1.87
CA TRP A 78 7.76 -29.10 3.24
C TRP A 78 6.90 -27.85 3.44
N LYS A 79 6.11 -27.45 2.46
CA LYS A 79 5.21 -26.30 2.56
C LYS A 79 4.33 -26.38 3.80
N LEU A 80 4.19 -25.25 4.44
CA LEU A 80 3.40 -25.09 5.65
C LEU A 80 1.97 -24.67 5.29
N PRO A 81 0.94 -25.29 5.89
CA PRO A 81 -0.44 -24.86 5.70
C PRO A 81 -0.68 -23.50 6.37
N PHE A 82 -1.53 -22.68 5.74
CA PHE A 82 -1.93 -21.38 6.26
C PHE A 82 -2.82 -21.52 7.51
N VAL A 83 -2.82 -20.46 8.34
CA VAL A 83 -3.76 -20.36 9.46
C VAL A 83 -5.08 -19.77 8.99
N ARG A 84 -6.17 -20.16 9.64
CA ARG A 84 -7.49 -19.57 9.37
C ARG A 84 -7.51 -18.10 9.74
N VAL A 85 -8.02 -17.27 8.83
CA VAL A 85 -8.25 -15.84 9.08
C VAL A 85 -9.76 -15.64 9.19
N GLN A 86 -10.23 -15.27 10.36
CA GLN A 86 -11.63 -14.89 10.54
C GLN A 86 -11.82 -13.51 9.89
N GLN A 87 -12.67 -13.43 8.89
CA GLN A 87 -13.04 -12.15 8.29
C GLN A 87 -14.15 -11.52 9.15
N LYS A 88 -13.93 -10.28 9.58
CA LYS A 88 -14.99 -9.49 10.19
C LYS A 88 -16.01 -9.13 9.10
N SER A 89 -17.27 -9.38 9.35
CA SER A 89 -18.37 -9.09 8.44
C SER A 89 -18.78 -7.60 8.44
N PHE A 90 -18.18 -6.79 9.30
CA PHE A 90 -18.46 -5.36 9.43
C PHE A 90 -17.17 -4.54 9.43
N LEU A 91 -17.27 -3.32 8.92
CA LEU A 91 -16.19 -2.36 8.92
C LEU A 91 -16.18 -1.64 10.27
N GLU A 92 -15.07 -1.72 10.99
CA GLU A 92 -14.81 -0.90 12.17
C GLU A 92 -14.08 0.38 11.75
N ASN A 93 -14.29 1.47 12.49
CA ASN A 93 -13.60 2.75 12.31
C ASN A 93 -13.86 3.38 10.91
N VAL A 94 -15.09 3.28 10.42
CA VAL A 94 -15.51 4.05 9.25
C VAL A 94 -15.88 5.45 9.74
N ILE A 95 -15.26 6.46 9.16
CA ILE A 95 -15.61 7.85 9.44
C ILE A 95 -17.06 8.12 9.00
N SER A 96 -17.87 8.75 9.85
CA SER A 96 -19.22 9.15 9.50
C SER A 96 -19.21 10.38 8.57
N GLU A 97 -20.31 10.60 7.86
CA GLU A 97 -20.47 11.81 7.06
C GLU A 97 -20.36 13.09 7.91
N ALA A 98 -20.95 13.06 9.11
CA ALA A 98 -20.89 14.18 10.06
C ALA A 98 -19.45 14.46 10.52
N ASP A 99 -18.66 13.42 10.83
CA ASP A 99 -17.25 13.58 11.20
C ASP A 99 -16.42 14.12 10.04
N TYR A 100 -16.69 13.64 8.82
CA TYR A 100 -16.04 14.14 7.62
C TYR A 100 -16.32 15.63 7.38
N GLU A 101 -17.58 16.05 7.45
CA GLU A 101 -17.98 17.44 7.26
C GLU A 101 -17.40 18.35 8.37
N TYR A 102 -17.42 17.88 9.63
CA TYR A 102 -16.79 18.59 10.74
C TYR A 102 -15.29 18.76 10.52
N PHE A 103 -14.58 17.69 10.18
CA PHE A 103 -13.13 17.73 9.94
C PHE A 103 -12.79 18.68 8.78
N LYS A 104 -13.53 18.60 7.69
CA LYS A 104 -13.41 19.50 6.52
C LYS A 104 -13.59 20.96 6.91
N SER A 105 -14.57 21.28 7.76
CA SER A 105 -14.80 22.63 8.25
C SER A 105 -13.68 23.14 9.16
N CYS A 106 -13.13 22.30 10.01
CA CYS A 106 -11.95 22.63 10.82
C CYS A 106 -10.76 23.00 9.96
N LEU A 107 -10.43 22.20 8.94
CA LEU A 107 -9.32 22.48 8.03
C LEU A 107 -9.48 23.81 7.28
N LYS A 108 -10.71 24.16 6.90
CA LYS A 108 -10.98 25.47 6.29
C LYS A 108 -10.79 26.62 7.27
N ARG A 109 -11.32 26.47 8.49
CA ARG A 109 -11.21 27.49 9.55
C ARG A 109 -9.75 27.77 9.94
N ASP A 110 -8.94 26.71 10.00
CA ASP A 110 -7.56 26.76 10.45
C ASP A 110 -6.58 27.05 9.28
N ASP A 111 -7.09 27.38 8.08
CA ASP A 111 -6.38 27.66 6.82
C ASP A 111 -5.45 26.52 6.35
N GLU A 112 -5.77 25.30 6.74
CA GLU A 112 -5.04 24.09 6.33
C GLU A 112 -5.49 23.59 4.96
N THR A 113 -5.41 24.51 3.96
CA THR A 113 -5.90 24.30 2.58
C THR A 113 -5.30 23.07 1.92
N PHE A 114 -4.02 22.76 2.17
CA PHE A 114 -3.36 21.56 1.62
C PHE A 114 -4.07 20.28 2.09
N TRP A 115 -4.26 20.12 3.40
CA TRP A 115 -4.92 18.95 3.98
C TRP A 115 -6.39 18.88 3.64
N TYR A 116 -7.04 20.03 3.49
CA TYR A 116 -8.40 20.11 2.99
C TYR A 116 -8.54 19.45 1.62
N PHE A 117 -7.66 19.77 0.67
CA PHE A 117 -7.69 19.14 -0.65
C PHE A 117 -7.29 17.66 -0.60
N VAL A 118 -6.34 17.25 0.24
CA VAL A 118 -6.01 15.84 0.44
C VAL A 118 -7.24 15.03 0.82
N ILE A 119 -7.98 15.44 1.85
CA ILE A 119 -9.18 14.70 2.29
C ILE A 119 -10.33 14.80 1.29
N ARG A 120 -10.50 15.95 0.64
CA ARG A 120 -11.53 16.14 -0.39
C ARG A 120 -11.32 15.22 -1.59
N PHE A 121 -10.10 15.12 -2.10
CA PHE A 121 -9.78 14.21 -3.19
C PHE A 121 -9.97 12.74 -2.78
N LEU A 122 -9.50 12.33 -1.60
CA LEU A 122 -9.68 10.96 -1.11
C LEU A 122 -11.17 10.60 -1.00
N ALA A 123 -11.98 11.46 -0.38
CA ALA A 123 -13.39 11.20 -0.16
C ALA A 123 -14.20 11.21 -1.47
N ALA A 124 -13.99 12.22 -2.34
CA ALA A 124 -14.78 12.39 -3.54
C ALA A 124 -14.42 11.42 -4.67
N THR A 125 -13.17 10.94 -4.74
CA THR A 125 -12.71 10.10 -5.84
C THR A 125 -12.55 8.63 -5.47
N GLY A 126 -12.51 8.29 -4.19
CA GLY A 126 -12.17 6.95 -3.72
C GLY A 126 -10.76 6.49 -4.12
N ALA A 127 -9.85 7.44 -4.42
CA ALA A 127 -8.47 7.15 -4.74
C ALA A 127 -7.73 6.55 -3.55
N ARG A 128 -6.82 5.60 -3.80
CA ARG A 128 -5.86 5.18 -2.78
C ARG A 128 -4.82 6.28 -2.55
N VAL A 129 -4.20 6.34 -1.38
CA VAL A 129 -3.14 7.33 -1.11
C VAL A 129 -2.03 7.29 -2.17
N SER A 130 -1.63 6.09 -2.61
CA SER A 130 -0.64 5.90 -3.69
C SER A 130 -1.10 6.39 -5.07
N GLU A 131 -2.40 6.52 -5.28
CA GLU A 131 -3.02 7.05 -6.49
C GLU A 131 -3.21 8.58 -6.38
N LEU A 132 -3.64 9.05 -5.19
CA LEU A 132 -3.78 10.46 -4.89
C LEU A 132 -2.50 11.26 -5.18
N ILE A 133 -1.37 10.79 -4.68
CA ILE A 133 -0.07 11.47 -4.86
C ILE A 133 0.40 11.53 -6.32
N GLN A 134 -0.26 10.84 -7.23
CA GLN A 134 0.03 10.88 -8.67
C GLN A 134 -0.85 11.90 -9.43
N ILE A 135 -1.80 12.53 -8.74
CA ILE A 135 -2.66 13.54 -9.37
C ILE A 135 -1.81 14.77 -9.74
N LYS A 136 -1.97 15.22 -10.96
CA LYS A 136 -1.34 16.41 -11.52
C LYS A 136 -2.37 17.46 -11.88
N ALA A 137 -1.96 18.72 -12.04
CA ALA A 137 -2.82 19.81 -12.46
C ALA A 137 -3.52 19.49 -13.80
N GLU A 138 -2.84 18.82 -14.72
CA GLU A 138 -3.39 18.36 -16.00
C GLU A 138 -4.55 17.38 -15.81
N HIS A 139 -4.46 16.46 -14.83
CA HIS A 139 -5.54 15.53 -14.51
C HIS A 139 -6.75 16.24 -13.92
N VAL A 140 -6.51 17.29 -13.12
CA VAL A 140 -7.60 18.14 -12.60
C VAL A 140 -8.30 18.85 -13.75
N LYS A 141 -7.56 19.42 -14.71
CA LYS A 141 -8.13 20.06 -15.92
C LYS A 141 -8.95 19.07 -16.76
N LEU A 142 -8.47 17.83 -16.91
CA LEU A 142 -9.16 16.77 -17.66
C LEU A 142 -10.36 16.17 -16.91
N GLY A 143 -10.41 16.29 -15.57
CA GLY A 143 -11.45 15.70 -14.74
C GLY A 143 -11.26 14.20 -14.48
N HIS A 144 -10.14 13.62 -14.84
CA HIS A 144 -9.82 12.23 -14.54
C HIS A 144 -8.31 11.94 -14.57
N LEU A 145 -7.94 10.80 -13.98
CA LEU A 145 -6.60 10.23 -13.99
C LEU A 145 -6.68 8.76 -14.40
N ASP A 146 -5.92 8.35 -15.41
CA ASP A 146 -5.76 6.96 -15.83
C ASP A 146 -4.50 6.36 -15.22
N LEU A 147 -4.66 5.25 -14.51
CA LEU A 147 -3.58 4.54 -13.83
C LEU A 147 -3.51 3.09 -14.27
N TYR A 148 -2.32 2.62 -14.52
CA TYR A 148 -2.06 1.20 -14.70
C TYR A 148 -1.92 0.52 -13.34
N SER A 149 -2.85 -0.39 -13.03
CA SER A 149 -2.80 -1.19 -11.83
C SER A 149 -2.07 -2.51 -12.07
N LYS A 150 -1.77 -3.23 -10.98
CA LYS A 150 -1.10 -4.53 -11.02
C LYS A 150 -1.80 -5.47 -12.00
N GLY A 151 -1.02 -6.07 -12.92
CA GLY A 151 -1.54 -6.97 -13.98
C GLY A 151 -2.00 -6.25 -15.25
N GLY A 152 -1.55 -5.01 -15.49
CA GLY A 152 -1.85 -4.27 -16.73
C GLY A 152 -3.28 -3.73 -16.83
N LYS A 153 -4.07 -3.82 -15.76
CA LYS A 153 -5.44 -3.30 -15.76
C LYS A 153 -5.44 -1.78 -15.66
N LEU A 154 -6.09 -1.12 -16.62
CA LEU A 154 -6.33 0.31 -16.57
C LEU A 154 -7.43 0.62 -15.55
N ARG A 155 -7.16 1.54 -14.63
CA ARG A 155 -8.14 2.10 -13.70
C ARG A 155 -8.27 3.59 -13.93
N ARG A 156 -9.48 4.06 -14.22
CA ARG A 156 -9.79 5.49 -14.31
C ARG A 156 -10.36 5.98 -12.98
N ILE A 157 -9.81 7.07 -12.48
CA ILE A 157 -10.29 7.79 -11.31
C ILE A 157 -10.90 9.09 -11.82
N TYR A 158 -12.20 9.28 -11.60
CA TYR A 158 -12.91 10.50 -11.97
C TYR A 158 -12.82 11.54 -10.85
N ILE A 159 -12.64 12.79 -11.24
CA ILE A 159 -12.68 13.95 -10.35
C ILE A 159 -14.04 14.62 -10.55
N PRO A 160 -14.95 14.59 -9.54
CA PRO A 160 -16.27 15.22 -9.67
C PRO A 160 -16.15 16.71 -10.00
N LYS A 161 -17.09 17.22 -10.77
CA LYS A 161 -17.05 18.59 -11.32
C LYS A 161 -16.91 19.67 -10.26
N GLU A 162 -17.59 19.49 -9.14
CA GLU A 162 -17.50 20.42 -7.99
C GLU A 162 -16.06 20.48 -7.44
N LEU A 163 -15.46 19.32 -7.15
CA LEU A 163 -14.07 19.23 -6.66
C LEU A 163 -13.09 19.75 -7.73
N GLN A 164 -13.35 19.46 -9.02
CA GLN A 164 -12.55 19.97 -10.12
C GLN A 164 -12.49 21.51 -10.10
N ASN A 165 -13.64 22.17 -9.98
CA ASN A 165 -13.72 23.63 -9.94
C ASN A 165 -13.01 24.22 -8.71
N GLU A 166 -13.25 23.64 -7.50
CA GLU A 166 -12.56 24.05 -6.28
C GLU A 166 -11.03 23.93 -6.43
N ALA A 167 -10.57 22.79 -6.96
CA ALA A 167 -9.14 22.53 -7.12
C ALA A 167 -8.47 23.41 -8.19
N LEU A 168 -9.17 23.75 -9.26
CA LEU A 168 -8.66 24.69 -10.27
C LEU A 168 -8.47 26.09 -9.69
N SER A 169 -9.40 26.59 -8.86
CA SER A 169 -9.24 27.85 -8.14
C SER A 169 -8.03 27.82 -7.20
N TRP A 170 -7.89 26.77 -6.41
CA TRP A 170 -6.73 26.57 -5.53
C TRP A 170 -5.40 26.55 -6.28
N LEU A 171 -5.34 25.87 -7.43
CA LEU A 171 -4.14 25.82 -8.27
C LEU A 171 -3.81 27.17 -8.91
N ALA A 172 -4.84 27.94 -9.28
CA ALA A 172 -4.67 29.29 -9.81
C ALA A 172 -4.09 30.25 -8.76
N GLU A 173 -4.57 30.20 -7.51
CA GLU A 173 -4.01 30.97 -6.39
C GLU A 173 -2.54 30.65 -6.14
N LYS A 174 -2.14 29.39 -6.33
CA LYS A 174 -0.74 28.94 -6.23
C LYS A 174 0.10 29.19 -7.48
N GLN A 175 -0.48 29.69 -8.55
CA GLN A 175 0.16 29.83 -9.87
C GLN A 175 0.72 28.49 -10.38
N GLN A 176 0.04 27.38 -10.05
CA GLN A 176 0.47 26.04 -10.40
C GLN A 176 -0.29 25.51 -11.61
N GLU A 177 0.28 25.65 -12.79
CA GLU A 177 -0.36 25.28 -14.04
C GLU A 177 -0.15 23.81 -14.45
N SER A 178 0.89 23.15 -13.95
CA SER A 178 1.30 21.80 -14.34
C SER A 178 1.98 21.03 -13.20
N GLY A 179 2.14 19.71 -13.38
CA GLY A 179 2.85 18.86 -12.44
C GLY A 179 2.01 18.39 -11.25
N PHE A 180 2.64 17.70 -10.30
CA PHE A 180 1.96 17.12 -9.14
C PHE A 180 1.35 18.19 -8.25
N ILE A 181 0.09 18.01 -7.84
CA ILE A 181 -0.63 19.01 -7.02
C ILE A 181 -0.37 18.87 -5.52
N PHE A 182 0.04 17.70 -5.06
CA PHE A 182 0.36 17.44 -3.66
C PHE A 182 1.88 17.44 -3.47
N LEU A 183 2.41 18.59 -3.08
CA LEU A 183 3.84 18.84 -2.88
C LEU A 183 4.12 19.08 -1.39
N ASN A 184 5.31 18.65 -0.95
CA ASN A 184 5.84 18.99 0.36
C ASN A 184 6.38 20.45 0.40
N LYS A 185 6.84 20.89 1.54
CA LYS A 185 7.40 22.25 1.73
C LYS A 185 8.67 22.54 0.88
N TYR A 186 9.26 21.52 0.29
CA TYR A 186 10.44 21.65 -0.59
C TYR A 186 10.07 21.63 -2.08
N GLY A 187 8.76 21.58 -2.42
CA GLY A 187 8.28 21.51 -3.80
C GLY A 187 8.35 20.11 -4.43
N GLU A 188 8.65 19.09 -3.65
CA GLU A 188 8.68 17.69 -4.11
C GLU A 188 7.34 17.01 -3.87
N ARG A 189 7.03 16.01 -4.69
CA ARG A 189 5.82 15.19 -4.50
C ARG A 189 5.84 14.50 -3.13
N ILE A 190 4.74 14.60 -2.38
CA ILE A 190 4.60 13.89 -1.11
C ILE A 190 4.68 12.37 -1.32
N THR A 191 5.06 11.66 -0.27
CA THR A 191 5.10 10.20 -0.25
C THR A 191 3.83 9.63 0.40
N THR A 192 3.64 8.32 0.33
CA THR A 192 2.51 7.64 1.00
C THR A 192 2.64 7.61 2.53
N ARG A 193 3.74 8.12 3.08
CA ARG A 193 4.01 8.20 4.52
C ARG A 193 4.09 9.64 5.04
N GLY A 194 3.86 10.61 4.19
CA GLY A 194 3.98 12.05 4.47
C GLY A 194 5.20 12.66 3.84
#